data_48ad49f80d94a67023e3aace31ee81a4
#
_entry.id   48ad49f80d94a67023e3aace31ee81a4
#
_cell.length_a   1.000
_cell.length_b   1.000
_cell.length_c   1.000
_cell.angle_alpha   90.00
_cell.angle_beta   90.00
_cell.angle_gamma   90.00
#
_symmetry.space_group_name_H-M   'P 1'
#
loop_
_entity.id
_entity.type
_entity.pdbx_description
1 polymer ?
#
loop_
_entity_poly.entity_id
_entity_poly.type
_entity_poly.pdbx_seq_one_letter_code
_entity_poly.pdbx_strand_id
1 'polypeptide(L)'
;MTKIIGYARVSTTKQDLSRQKLKIKEFCENNNYELIEIIEDFGISGVVADRKGYIELQSKTYKDADMIVISELSRLSRQEDVTETVYNIQQIINKGLSVILLDSPSKIYEANKLLDITEILILTIKAWAAAQERLDIKKKNQDGKQALFQAYPYAVVDQKIPYGYKAVPNPNGKRPKYILEEVPEEVENIKRLFALVNSGKTLGAVARYFNERNITFRGYYSTVAILSNYIHSDIYRGIRRRTQRLGREEPYTIEVRIKPIISEEDFMKAQELIKNNYKNTPTGKVNHNPLKGIIRCRWQVHHARQLVHKLQVRAG
;
A
#
# COMPACT_ATOMS: atom_id res chain seq x y z
N MET A 1 14.30 -23.67 -36.91
CA MET A 1 13.59 -22.42 -36.57
C MET A 1 13.99 -22.09 -35.14
N THR A 2 14.35 -20.86 -34.83
CA THR A 2 14.79 -20.49 -33.46
C THR A 2 13.61 -20.52 -32.52
N LYS A 3 13.71 -21.31 -31.45
CA LYS A 3 12.66 -21.50 -30.44
C LYS A 3 12.73 -20.42 -29.37
N ILE A 4 11.60 -19.78 -29.12
CA ILE A 4 11.49 -18.62 -28.23
C ILE A 4 10.55 -18.94 -27.05
N ILE A 5 10.96 -18.56 -25.86
CA ILE A 5 10.08 -18.40 -24.69
C ILE A 5 9.93 -16.91 -24.40
N GLY A 6 8.69 -16.43 -24.35
CA GLY A 6 8.38 -15.08 -23.94
C GLY A 6 8.28 -14.93 -22.42
N TYR A 7 8.67 -13.80 -21.86
CA TYR A 7 8.42 -13.49 -20.44
C TYR A 7 7.69 -12.14 -20.31
N ALA A 8 6.55 -12.16 -19.62
CA ALA A 8 5.71 -10.99 -19.41
C ALA A 8 5.33 -10.88 -17.92
N ARG A 9 5.45 -9.68 -17.33
CA ARG A 9 5.10 -9.42 -15.91
C ARG A 9 4.25 -8.17 -15.75
N VAL A 10 3.19 -8.27 -14.94
CA VAL A 10 2.34 -7.14 -14.59
C VAL A 10 2.08 -7.08 -13.09
N SER A 11 1.86 -5.88 -12.57
CA SER A 11 1.56 -5.66 -11.15
C SER A 11 0.07 -5.60 -10.84
N THR A 12 -0.80 -5.17 -11.79
CA THR A 12 -2.20 -4.86 -11.45
C THR A 12 -3.22 -4.96 -12.59
N THR A 13 -2.86 -4.87 -13.86
CA THR A 13 -3.88 -4.82 -14.94
C THR A 13 -3.69 -5.90 -16.00
N LYS A 14 -4.78 -6.63 -16.29
CA LYS A 14 -4.82 -7.60 -17.41
C LYS A 14 -4.51 -6.93 -18.76
N GLN A 15 -4.78 -5.63 -18.90
CA GLN A 15 -4.56 -4.86 -20.10
C GLN A 15 -3.07 -4.70 -20.45
N ASP A 16 -2.21 -4.45 -19.43
CA ASP A 16 -0.76 -4.37 -19.63
C ASP A 16 -0.15 -5.71 -20.04
N LEU A 17 -0.67 -6.82 -19.48
CA LEU A 17 -0.23 -8.15 -19.87
C LEU A 17 -0.53 -8.46 -21.33
N SER A 18 -1.76 -8.17 -21.76
CA SER A 18 -2.17 -8.38 -23.15
C SER A 18 -1.29 -7.60 -24.14
N ARG A 19 -0.93 -6.36 -23.79
CA ARG A 19 -0.02 -5.54 -24.61
C ARG A 19 1.40 -6.11 -24.69
N GLN A 20 1.93 -6.62 -23.59
CA GLN A 20 3.26 -7.26 -23.57
C GLN A 20 3.27 -8.54 -24.41
N LYS A 21 2.25 -9.38 -24.27
CA LYS A 21 2.09 -10.60 -25.07
C LYS A 21 2.01 -10.30 -26.57
N LEU A 22 1.25 -9.26 -26.95
CA LEU A 22 1.13 -8.84 -28.35
C LEU A 22 2.49 -8.46 -28.91
N LYS A 23 3.25 -7.61 -28.20
CA LYS A 23 4.61 -7.23 -28.61
C LYS A 23 5.55 -8.43 -28.81
N ILE A 24 5.49 -9.42 -27.90
CA ILE A 24 6.32 -10.63 -28.00
C ILE A 24 5.91 -11.45 -29.24
N LYS A 25 4.61 -11.62 -29.48
CA LYS A 25 4.11 -12.34 -30.66
C LYS A 25 4.51 -11.66 -31.96
N GLU A 26 4.24 -10.37 -32.10
CA GLU A 26 4.62 -9.56 -33.28
C GLU A 26 6.13 -9.64 -33.54
N PHE A 27 6.95 -9.59 -32.49
CA PHE A 27 8.40 -9.73 -32.65
C PHE A 27 8.78 -11.12 -33.18
N CYS A 28 8.19 -12.20 -32.68
CA CYS A 28 8.45 -13.56 -33.15
C CYS A 28 8.01 -13.75 -34.59
N GLU A 29 6.82 -13.26 -34.98
CA GLU A 29 6.28 -13.31 -36.31
C GLU A 29 7.18 -12.56 -37.33
N ASN A 30 7.57 -11.33 -36.99
CA ASN A 30 8.40 -10.48 -37.87
C ASN A 30 9.81 -11.04 -38.10
N ASN A 31 10.31 -11.89 -37.21
CA ASN A 31 11.65 -12.49 -37.32
C ASN A 31 11.61 -13.97 -37.70
N ASN A 32 10.45 -14.55 -38.01
CA ASN A 32 10.26 -15.96 -38.32
C ASN A 32 10.78 -16.89 -37.18
N TYR A 33 10.50 -16.53 -35.94
CA TYR A 33 10.82 -17.33 -34.77
C TYR A 33 9.63 -18.18 -34.32
N GLU A 34 9.91 -19.34 -33.74
CA GLU A 34 8.90 -20.24 -33.17
C GLU A 34 8.63 -19.87 -31.71
N LEU A 35 7.50 -19.27 -31.40
CA LEU A 35 7.09 -18.96 -30.04
C LEU A 35 6.52 -20.22 -29.38
N ILE A 36 7.27 -20.83 -28.46
CA ILE A 36 6.87 -22.05 -27.73
C ILE A 36 5.81 -21.72 -26.68
N GLU A 37 6.10 -20.74 -25.82
CA GLU A 37 5.21 -20.31 -24.74
C GLU A 37 5.49 -18.89 -24.30
N ILE A 38 4.56 -18.31 -23.53
CA ILE A 38 4.78 -17.05 -22.80
C ILE A 38 4.56 -17.31 -21.33
N ILE A 39 5.63 -17.21 -20.56
CA ILE A 39 5.59 -17.30 -19.10
C ILE A 39 5.05 -15.99 -18.53
N GLU A 40 3.98 -16.09 -17.74
CA GLU A 40 3.27 -14.96 -17.17
C GLU A 40 3.55 -14.86 -15.67
N ASP A 41 3.94 -13.67 -15.20
CA ASP A 41 4.17 -13.39 -13.80
C ASP A 41 3.23 -12.30 -13.29
N PHE A 42 2.36 -12.64 -12.36
CA PHE A 42 1.41 -11.71 -11.74
C PHE A 42 1.97 -11.21 -10.41
N GLY A 43 2.51 -9.98 -10.40
CA GLY A 43 2.96 -9.35 -9.18
C GLY A 43 1.78 -8.76 -8.39
N ILE A 44 1.48 -9.31 -7.22
CA ILE A 44 0.56 -8.66 -6.26
C ILE A 44 1.36 -7.59 -5.52
N SER A 45 0.91 -6.32 -5.60
CA SER A 45 1.57 -5.22 -4.91
C SER A 45 1.54 -5.42 -3.39
N GLY A 46 2.72 -5.39 -2.75
CA GLY A 46 2.85 -5.27 -1.29
C GLY A 46 3.05 -6.56 -0.49
N VAL A 47 2.98 -7.74 -1.09
CA VAL A 47 3.27 -9.01 -0.42
C VAL A 47 4.46 -9.68 -1.10
N VAL A 48 5.24 -10.44 -0.35
CA VAL A 48 6.26 -11.37 -0.89
C VAL A 48 5.50 -12.43 -1.71
N ALA A 49 5.04 -12.04 -2.88
CA ALA A 49 4.30 -12.91 -3.77
C ALA A 49 5.30 -13.88 -4.41
N ASP A 50 4.99 -15.14 -4.32
CA ASP A 50 5.55 -16.21 -5.12
C ASP A 50 5.66 -15.75 -6.57
N ARG A 51 6.88 -15.46 -7.03
CA ARG A 51 7.15 -15.16 -8.45
C ARG A 51 7.20 -16.46 -9.22
N LYS A 52 6.05 -17.13 -9.31
CA LYS A 52 5.96 -18.45 -9.96
C LYS A 52 6.48 -18.39 -11.40
N GLY A 53 6.08 -17.37 -12.15
CA GLY A 53 6.56 -17.17 -13.51
C GLY A 53 8.06 -16.93 -13.58
N TYR A 54 8.63 -16.18 -12.63
CA TYR A 54 10.09 -15.99 -12.58
C TYR A 54 10.84 -17.27 -12.19
N ILE A 55 10.33 -18.03 -11.21
CA ILE A 55 10.91 -19.34 -10.82
C ILE A 55 10.84 -20.29 -12.01
N GLU A 56 9.73 -20.32 -12.73
CA GLU A 56 9.57 -21.11 -13.95
C GLU A 56 10.58 -20.68 -15.02
N LEU A 57 10.73 -19.37 -15.29
CA LEU A 57 11.75 -18.84 -16.20
C LEU A 57 13.16 -19.31 -15.78
N GLN A 58 13.44 -19.24 -14.48
CA GLN A 58 14.72 -19.70 -13.94
C GLN A 58 14.94 -21.22 -14.05
N SER A 59 13.93 -22.03 -14.26
CA SER A 59 14.09 -23.47 -14.50
C SER A 59 14.40 -23.82 -15.95
N LYS A 60 14.15 -22.92 -16.90
CA LYS A 60 14.38 -23.13 -18.33
C LYS A 60 15.86 -23.15 -18.70
N THR A 61 16.21 -23.94 -19.70
CA THR A 61 17.57 -24.19 -20.18
C THR A 61 17.57 -24.25 -21.74
N TYR A 62 18.75 -24.37 -22.31
CA TYR A 62 18.95 -24.59 -23.76
C TYR A 62 18.15 -25.77 -24.35
N LYS A 63 17.67 -26.71 -23.50
CA LYS A 63 16.84 -27.84 -23.95
C LYS A 63 15.39 -27.41 -24.25
N ASP A 64 14.93 -26.35 -23.62
CA ASP A 64 13.55 -25.87 -23.69
C ASP A 64 13.38 -24.86 -24.82
N ALA A 65 14.37 -24.00 -25.05
CA ALA A 65 14.37 -22.96 -26.07
C ALA A 65 15.80 -22.52 -26.43
N ASP A 66 15.94 -21.71 -27.49
CA ASP A 66 17.20 -21.08 -27.90
C ASP A 66 17.34 -19.68 -27.27
N MET A 67 16.20 -19.00 -27.05
CA MET A 67 16.18 -17.59 -26.63
C MET A 67 14.99 -17.25 -25.74
N ILE A 68 15.21 -16.34 -24.81
CA ILE A 68 14.19 -15.69 -24.00
C ILE A 68 13.93 -14.27 -24.56
N VAL A 69 12.67 -13.95 -24.82
CA VAL A 69 12.22 -12.61 -25.22
C VAL A 69 11.49 -11.94 -24.07
N ILE A 70 11.97 -10.77 -23.67
CA ILE A 70 11.44 -9.99 -22.53
C ILE A 70 10.93 -8.65 -23.04
N SER A 71 9.70 -8.29 -22.69
CA SER A 71 9.09 -7.05 -23.20
C SER A 71 9.81 -5.78 -22.76
N GLU A 72 10.31 -5.76 -21.52
CA GLU A 72 11.00 -4.62 -20.91
C GLU A 72 11.97 -5.11 -19.83
N LEU A 73 13.15 -4.49 -19.73
CA LEU A 73 14.14 -4.80 -18.73
C LEU A 73 13.59 -4.77 -17.28
N SER A 74 12.69 -3.83 -17.03
CA SER A 74 12.03 -3.64 -15.74
C SER A 74 11.19 -4.85 -15.26
N ARG A 75 10.97 -5.85 -16.10
CA ARG A 75 10.21 -7.07 -15.75
C ARG A 75 11.06 -8.12 -15.03
N LEU A 76 12.38 -8.08 -15.19
CA LEU A 76 13.30 -9.05 -14.58
C LEU A 76 13.58 -8.77 -13.09
N SER A 77 13.57 -7.54 -12.62
CA SER A 77 13.81 -7.19 -11.22
C SER A 77 12.55 -6.89 -10.43
N ARG A 78 12.58 -7.06 -9.11
CA ARG A 78 11.44 -6.76 -8.22
C ARG A 78 11.29 -5.28 -7.92
N GLN A 79 12.39 -4.56 -7.75
CA GLN A 79 12.44 -3.16 -7.34
C GLN A 79 13.70 -2.50 -7.92
N GLU A 80 14.02 -1.35 -7.43
CA GLU A 80 15.08 -0.43 -7.82
C GLU A 80 16.51 -1.03 -7.78
N ASP A 81 16.65 -2.37 -7.65
CA ASP A 81 17.95 -3.04 -7.61
C ASP A 81 18.42 -3.35 -9.04
N VAL A 82 19.29 -2.47 -9.50
CA VAL A 82 19.94 -2.57 -10.81
C VAL A 82 20.83 -3.80 -10.89
N THR A 83 21.48 -4.17 -9.78
CA THR A 83 22.41 -5.30 -9.68
C THR A 83 21.68 -6.63 -9.90
N GLU A 84 20.48 -6.77 -9.32
CA GLU A 84 19.60 -7.94 -9.51
C GLU A 84 19.26 -8.15 -10.99
N THR A 85 19.03 -7.06 -11.74
CA THR A 85 18.67 -7.13 -13.16
C THR A 85 19.79 -7.72 -14.01
N VAL A 86 21.02 -7.22 -13.86
CA VAL A 86 22.20 -7.69 -14.58
C VAL A 86 22.50 -9.14 -14.22
N TYR A 87 22.44 -9.47 -12.92
CA TYR A 87 22.62 -10.83 -12.43
C TYR A 87 21.61 -11.81 -13.04
N ASN A 88 20.33 -11.43 -13.12
CA ASN A 88 19.28 -12.27 -13.67
C ASN A 88 19.48 -12.57 -15.16
N ILE A 89 19.93 -11.60 -15.94
CA ILE A 89 20.27 -11.81 -17.35
C ILE A 89 21.45 -12.79 -17.46
N GLN A 90 22.51 -12.58 -16.68
CA GLN A 90 23.67 -13.48 -16.71
C GLN A 90 23.29 -14.92 -16.31
N GLN A 91 22.39 -15.10 -15.36
CA GLN A 91 21.90 -16.43 -14.98
C GLN A 91 21.17 -17.15 -16.14
N ILE A 92 20.38 -16.42 -16.92
CA ILE A 92 19.69 -17.00 -18.10
C ILE A 92 20.70 -17.37 -19.16
N ILE A 93 21.67 -16.51 -19.44
CA ILE A 93 22.75 -16.74 -20.43
C ILE A 93 23.59 -17.96 -20.04
N ASN A 94 23.94 -18.12 -18.78
CA ASN A 94 24.72 -19.26 -18.27
C ASN A 94 24.00 -20.60 -18.41
N LYS A 95 22.67 -20.58 -18.60
CA LYS A 95 21.87 -21.80 -18.87
C LYS A 95 21.77 -22.16 -20.34
N GLY A 96 22.53 -21.45 -21.20
CA GLY A 96 22.58 -21.67 -22.63
C GLY A 96 21.43 -21.03 -23.40
N LEU A 97 20.76 -20.02 -22.81
CA LEU A 97 19.68 -19.29 -23.44
C LEU A 97 20.15 -17.88 -23.82
N SER A 98 19.94 -17.48 -25.06
CA SER A 98 20.14 -16.08 -25.44
C SER A 98 19.02 -15.20 -24.89
N VAL A 99 19.28 -13.90 -24.66
CA VAL A 99 18.27 -12.96 -24.16
C VAL A 99 18.14 -11.78 -25.11
N ILE A 100 16.91 -11.42 -25.44
CA ILE A 100 16.59 -10.17 -26.14
C ILE A 100 15.57 -9.35 -25.36
N LEU A 101 15.81 -8.04 -25.30
CA LEU A 101 14.91 -7.08 -24.69
C LEU A 101 14.19 -6.30 -25.79
N LEU A 102 12.85 -6.28 -25.78
CA LEU A 102 12.07 -5.58 -26.83
C LEU A 102 12.10 -4.05 -26.70
N ASP A 103 12.57 -3.52 -25.58
CA ASP A 103 12.92 -2.10 -25.42
C ASP A 103 14.28 -1.75 -26.05
N SER A 104 15.04 -2.77 -26.50
CA SER A 104 16.31 -2.66 -27.20
C SER A 104 16.53 -3.86 -28.14
N PRO A 105 15.67 -4.03 -29.17
CA PRO A 105 15.61 -5.26 -29.96
C PRO A 105 16.86 -5.49 -30.87
N SER A 106 17.69 -4.47 -31.06
CA SER A 106 18.90 -4.56 -31.82
C SER A 106 20.05 -5.29 -31.11
N LYS A 107 19.91 -5.58 -29.82
CA LYS A 107 20.95 -6.25 -29.02
C LYS A 107 20.44 -7.61 -28.54
N ILE A 108 21.16 -8.66 -28.95
CA ILE A 108 21.01 -10.02 -28.44
C ILE A 108 22.16 -10.27 -27.46
N TYR A 109 21.83 -10.70 -26.27
CA TYR A 109 22.79 -11.18 -25.27
C TYR A 109 22.94 -12.69 -25.50
N GLU A 110 24.10 -13.09 -26.02
CA GLU A 110 24.35 -14.44 -26.52
C GLU A 110 24.47 -15.46 -25.40
N ALA A 111 23.94 -16.67 -25.65
CA ALA A 111 24.06 -17.80 -24.73
C ALA A 111 25.53 -18.18 -24.44
N ASN A 112 25.79 -18.63 -23.20
CA ASN A 112 27.11 -19.10 -22.75
C ASN A 112 28.24 -18.06 -22.87
N LYS A 113 27.92 -16.77 -22.99
CA LYS A 113 28.89 -15.69 -23.06
C LYS A 113 28.78 -14.82 -21.81
N LEU A 114 29.90 -14.51 -21.18
CA LEU A 114 29.91 -13.51 -20.12
C LEU A 114 29.59 -12.14 -20.68
N LEU A 115 28.75 -11.40 -20.00
CA LEU A 115 28.48 -10.00 -20.33
C LEU A 115 29.77 -9.21 -20.23
N ASP A 116 30.11 -8.47 -21.26
CA ASP A 116 31.26 -7.57 -21.24
C ASP A 116 30.95 -6.29 -20.41
N ILE A 117 31.98 -5.53 -20.10
CA ILE A 117 31.86 -4.30 -19.30
C ILE A 117 30.89 -3.32 -19.92
N THR A 118 30.87 -3.20 -21.25
CA THR A 118 29.98 -2.29 -21.98
C THR A 118 28.53 -2.74 -21.88
N GLU A 119 28.28 -4.03 -22.00
CA GLU A 119 26.96 -4.64 -21.83
C GLU A 119 26.42 -4.45 -20.42
N ILE A 120 27.26 -4.72 -19.40
CA ILE A 120 26.91 -4.48 -18.00
C ILE A 120 26.60 -3.01 -17.75
N LEU A 121 27.41 -2.09 -18.28
CA LEU A 121 27.19 -0.65 -18.14
C LEU A 121 25.88 -0.20 -18.79
N ILE A 122 25.61 -0.64 -20.02
CA ILE A 122 24.37 -0.32 -20.74
C ILE A 122 23.14 -0.85 -19.96
N LEU A 123 23.17 -2.10 -19.52
CA LEU A 123 22.07 -2.68 -18.74
C LEU A 123 21.86 -1.93 -17.40
N THR A 124 22.96 -1.58 -16.75
CA THR A 124 22.97 -0.81 -15.50
C THR A 124 22.33 0.56 -15.69
N ILE A 125 22.74 1.31 -16.72
CA ILE A 125 22.16 2.64 -17.04
C ILE A 125 20.68 2.51 -17.35
N LYS A 126 20.26 1.53 -18.17
CA LYS A 126 18.86 1.30 -18.51
C LYS A 126 18.01 0.95 -17.30
N ALA A 127 18.50 0.05 -16.44
CA ALA A 127 17.79 -0.33 -15.22
C ALA A 127 17.66 0.86 -14.25
N TRP A 128 18.71 1.67 -14.11
CA TRP A 128 18.72 2.89 -13.32
C TRP A 128 17.72 3.92 -13.90
N ALA A 129 17.74 4.16 -15.19
CA ALA A 129 16.83 5.10 -15.85
C ALA A 129 15.35 4.69 -15.65
N ALA A 130 15.04 3.38 -15.81
CA ALA A 130 13.71 2.86 -15.56
C ALA A 130 13.27 2.99 -14.08
N ALA A 131 14.20 2.87 -13.15
CA ALA A 131 13.93 3.10 -11.72
C ALA A 131 13.64 4.59 -11.43
N GLN A 132 14.44 5.50 -12.02
CA GLN A 132 14.22 6.95 -11.88
C GLN A 132 12.89 7.39 -12.48
N GLU A 133 12.54 6.91 -13.66
CA GLU A 133 11.23 7.23 -14.29
C GLU A 133 10.05 6.88 -13.37
N ARG A 134 10.10 5.73 -12.69
CA ARG A 134 9.06 5.33 -11.73
C ARG A 134 8.99 6.27 -10.53
N LEU A 135 10.15 6.68 -10.00
CA LEU A 135 10.21 7.65 -8.90
C LEU A 135 9.64 9.00 -9.34
N ASP A 136 9.96 9.46 -10.53
CA ASP A 136 9.45 10.70 -11.10
C ASP A 136 7.94 10.66 -11.33
N ILE A 137 7.41 9.56 -11.85
CA ILE A 137 5.96 9.35 -12.00
C ILE A 137 5.27 9.38 -10.62
N LYS A 138 5.84 8.68 -9.64
CA LYS A 138 5.33 8.68 -8.26
C LYS A 138 5.34 10.08 -7.67
N LYS A 139 6.44 10.82 -7.83
CA LYS A 139 6.58 12.20 -7.38
C LYS A 139 5.55 13.11 -8.06
N LYS A 140 5.47 13.11 -9.39
CA LYS A 140 4.49 13.89 -10.15
C LYS A 140 3.04 13.59 -9.72
N ASN A 141 2.71 12.32 -9.49
CA ASN A 141 1.38 11.93 -9.00
C ASN A 141 1.09 12.46 -7.59
N GLN A 142 2.09 12.46 -6.70
CA GLN A 142 1.94 12.97 -5.35
C GLN A 142 1.85 14.51 -5.37
N ASP A 143 2.68 15.19 -6.15
CA ASP A 143 2.65 16.63 -6.31
C ASP A 143 1.31 17.09 -6.93
N GLY A 144 0.80 16.36 -7.91
CA GLY A 144 -0.52 16.60 -8.48
C GLY A 144 -1.66 16.45 -7.48
N LYS A 145 -1.61 15.42 -6.61
CA LYS A 145 -2.57 15.26 -5.51
C LYS A 145 -2.46 16.38 -4.48
N GLN A 146 -1.25 16.85 -4.21
CA GLN A 146 -0.97 17.92 -3.28
C GLN A 146 -1.49 19.26 -3.78
N ALA A 147 -1.20 19.61 -5.04
CA ALA A 147 -1.71 20.80 -5.69
C ALA A 147 -3.25 20.80 -5.70
N LEU A 148 -3.85 19.64 -6.01
CA LEU A 148 -5.30 19.48 -5.99
C LEU A 148 -5.89 19.67 -4.58
N PHE A 149 -5.23 19.17 -3.55
CA PHE A 149 -5.64 19.33 -2.16
C PHE A 149 -5.57 20.78 -1.68
N GLN A 150 -4.54 21.52 -2.10
CA GLN A 150 -4.38 22.96 -1.79
C GLN A 150 -5.41 23.82 -2.53
N ALA A 151 -5.59 23.57 -3.83
CA ALA A 151 -6.50 24.36 -4.65
C ALA A 151 -7.99 24.12 -4.32
N TYR A 152 -8.30 22.91 -3.87
CA TYR A 152 -9.68 22.48 -3.59
C TYR A 152 -9.75 21.79 -2.22
N PRO A 153 -9.99 22.55 -1.13
CA PRO A 153 -9.97 22.02 0.24
C PRO A 153 -10.90 20.83 0.50
N TYR A 154 -11.94 20.68 -0.29
CA TYR A 154 -12.88 19.55 -0.22
C TYR A 154 -12.55 18.41 -1.19
N ALA A 155 -11.47 18.50 -1.97
CA ALA A 155 -11.10 17.45 -2.92
C ALA A 155 -10.85 16.10 -2.21
N VAL A 156 -11.35 15.02 -2.78
CA VAL A 156 -11.01 13.65 -2.38
C VAL A 156 -9.75 13.24 -3.13
N VAL A 157 -8.61 13.29 -2.46
CA VAL A 157 -7.29 12.97 -3.03
C VAL A 157 -6.77 11.61 -2.57
N ASP A 158 -7.28 11.10 -1.46
CA ASP A 158 -6.90 9.81 -0.88
C ASP A 158 -8.16 8.95 -0.65
N GLN A 159 -7.97 7.63 -0.52
CA GLN A 159 -9.11 6.70 -0.40
C GLN A 159 -9.85 6.78 0.95
N LYS A 160 -9.18 7.29 2.00
CA LYS A 160 -9.77 7.36 3.34
C LYS A 160 -10.64 8.61 3.48
N ILE A 161 -11.95 8.39 3.55
CA ILE A 161 -12.94 9.45 3.74
C ILE A 161 -13.21 9.58 5.25
N PRO A 162 -13.04 10.80 5.84
CA PRO A 162 -13.32 11.05 7.25
C PRO A 162 -14.80 10.78 7.59
N TYR A 163 -15.09 10.35 8.82
CA TYR A 163 -16.44 10.25 9.32
C TYR A 163 -17.07 11.65 9.41
N GLY A 164 -18.34 11.77 9.09
CA GLY A 164 -19.02 13.06 8.90
C GLY A 164 -19.09 13.50 7.43
N TYR A 165 -18.37 12.80 6.54
CA TYR A 165 -18.32 13.13 5.11
C TYR A 165 -18.47 11.90 4.23
N LYS A 166 -18.97 12.11 3.02
CA LYS A 166 -18.99 11.14 1.91
C LYS A 166 -18.31 11.73 0.68
N ALA A 167 -17.82 10.89 -0.21
CA ALA A 167 -17.32 11.31 -1.51
C ALA A 167 -18.47 11.38 -2.51
N VAL A 168 -18.63 12.53 -3.13
CA VAL A 168 -19.62 12.72 -4.22
C VAL A 168 -18.91 13.19 -5.48
N PRO A 169 -19.43 12.85 -6.68
CA PRO A 169 -18.92 13.43 -7.92
C PRO A 169 -18.98 14.95 -7.87
N ASN A 170 -17.94 15.63 -8.36
CA ASN A 170 -17.91 17.08 -8.38
C ASN A 170 -18.88 17.62 -9.46
N PRO A 171 -19.93 18.34 -9.09
CA PRO A 171 -20.92 18.86 -10.05
C PRO A 171 -20.33 19.94 -10.98
N ASN A 172 -19.25 20.62 -10.57
CA ASN A 172 -18.73 21.80 -11.25
C ASN A 172 -17.55 21.52 -12.17
N GLY A 173 -17.14 20.26 -12.38
CA GLY A 173 -16.01 20.04 -13.24
C GLY A 173 -15.34 18.66 -13.23
N LYS A 174 -14.34 18.51 -14.12
CA LYS A 174 -13.58 17.29 -14.27
C LYS A 174 -12.54 17.09 -13.18
N ARG A 175 -12.08 18.16 -12.52
CA ARG A 175 -11.08 18.13 -11.45
C ARG A 175 -11.47 19.10 -10.32
N PRO A 176 -11.49 18.64 -9.05
CA PRO A 176 -11.33 17.24 -8.62
C PRO A 176 -12.50 16.36 -9.09
N LYS A 177 -12.26 15.07 -9.32
CA LYS A 177 -13.30 14.13 -9.73
C LYS A 177 -14.38 13.92 -8.65
N TYR A 178 -13.93 13.89 -7.40
CA TYR A 178 -14.79 13.71 -6.21
C TYR A 178 -14.47 14.79 -5.19
N ILE A 179 -15.50 15.24 -4.50
CA ILE A 179 -15.43 16.17 -3.37
C ILE A 179 -16.08 15.56 -2.12
N LEU A 180 -15.69 16.07 -0.96
CA LEU A 180 -16.32 15.74 0.32
C LEU A 180 -17.62 16.53 0.47
N GLU A 181 -18.68 15.83 0.80
CA GLU A 181 -19.99 16.36 1.18
C GLU A 181 -20.33 15.88 2.60
N GLU A 182 -20.89 16.77 3.42
CA GLU A 182 -21.29 16.43 4.79
C GLU A 182 -22.45 15.42 4.78
N VAL A 183 -22.38 14.43 5.69
CA VAL A 183 -23.46 13.49 5.98
C VAL A 183 -24.16 13.97 7.26
N PRO A 184 -25.38 14.53 7.20
CA PRO A 184 -26.02 15.20 8.34
C PRO A 184 -26.09 14.33 9.60
N GLU A 185 -26.42 13.05 9.46
CA GLU A 185 -26.49 12.11 10.57
C GLU A 185 -25.11 11.88 11.24
N GLU A 186 -24.07 11.67 10.42
CA GLU A 186 -22.70 11.50 10.93
C GLU A 186 -22.18 12.79 11.59
N VAL A 187 -22.50 13.95 11.03
CA VAL A 187 -22.16 15.27 11.58
C VAL A 187 -22.84 15.46 12.95
N GLU A 188 -24.10 15.11 13.08
CA GLU A 188 -24.83 15.19 14.35
C GLU A 188 -24.21 14.28 15.42
N ASN A 189 -23.78 13.08 15.05
CA ASN A 189 -23.08 12.17 15.95
C ASN A 189 -21.75 12.76 16.44
N ILE A 190 -21.00 13.45 15.57
CA ILE A 190 -19.76 14.15 15.96
C ILE A 190 -20.08 15.29 16.94
N LYS A 191 -21.08 16.13 16.65
CA LYS A 191 -21.49 17.21 17.56
C LYS A 191 -21.88 16.66 18.93
N ARG A 192 -22.65 15.57 18.94
CA ARG A 192 -23.07 14.88 20.19
C ARG A 192 -21.87 14.31 20.95
N LEU A 193 -20.89 13.72 20.26
CA LEU A 193 -19.64 13.26 20.87
C LEU A 193 -18.94 14.40 21.62
N PHE A 194 -18.71 15.53 20.96
CA PHE A 194 -18.05 16.70 21.57
C PHE A 194 -18.88 17.28 22.72
N ALA A 195 -20.17 17.40 22.58
CA ALA A 195 -21.07 17.90 23.63
C ALA A 195 -21.01 17.02 24.89
N LEU A 196 -21.02 15.69 24.72
CA LEU A 196 -20.93 14.76 25.85
C LEU A 196 -19.57 14.82 26.55
N VAL A 197 -18.48 14.93 25.80
CA VAL A 197 -17.13 15.09 26.37
C VAL A 197 -17.02 16.43 27.10
N ASN A 198 -17.52 17.52 26.50
CA ASN A 198 -17.50 18.87 27.07
C ASN A 198 -18.41 19.00 28.31
N SER A 199 -19.37 18.09 28.50
CA SER A 199 -20.14 17.96 29.75
C SER A 199 -19.40 17.16 30.84
N GLY A 200 -18.13 16.77 30.62
CA GLY A 200 -17.31 16.06 31.58
C GLY A 200 -17.38 14.52 31.53
N LYS A 201 -18.09 13.94 30.56
CA LYS A 201 -18.17 12.47 30.43
C LYS A 201 -16.84 11.90 29.88
N THR A 202 -16.42 10.77 30.41
CA THR A 202 -15.29 10.02 29.88
C THR A 202 -15.64 9.36 28.55
N LEU A 203 -14.64 9.10 27.68
CA LEU A 203 -14.84 8.41 26.41
C LEU A 203 -15.51 7.02 26.59
N GLY A 204 -15.23 6.32 27.70
CA GLY A 204 -15.87 5.05 28.00
C GLY A 204 -17.38 5.21 28.32
N ALA A 205 -17.77 6.29 29.02
CA ALA A 205 -19.17 6.60 29.28
C ALA A 205 -19.88 7.03 27.97
N VAL A 206 -19.20 7.78 27.12
CA VAL A 206 -19.72 8.20 25.81
C VAL A 206 -19.91 6.99 24.89
N ALA A 207 -18.97 6.04 24.87
CA ALA A 207 -19.11 4.81 24.10
C ALA A 207 -20.36 4.00 24.54
N ARG A 208 -20.57 3.84 25.84
CA ARG A 208 -21.78 3.19 26.36
C ARG A 208 -23.04 3.93 25.93
N TYR A 209 -23.06 5.24 26.07
CA TYR A 209 -24.21 6.07 25.65
C TYR A 209 -24.61 5.84 24.18
N PHE A 210 -23.66 5.78 23.26
CA PHE A 210 -23.93 5.51 21.86
C PHE A 210 -24.43 4.07 21.64
N ASN A 211 -23.78 3.09 22.27
CA ASN A 211 -24.12 1.67 22.11
C ASN A 211 -25.50 1.32 22.67
N GLU A 212 -25.87 1.87 23.82
CA GLU A 212 -27.20 1.70 24.43
C GLU A 212 -28.34 2.24 23.53
N ARG A 213 -28.02 3.17 22.64
CA ARG A 213 -28.96 3.77 21.68
C ARG A 213 -28.84 3.18 20.27
N ASN A 214 -28.05 2.12 20.13
CA ASN A 214 -27.74 1.47 18.85
C ASN A 214 -27.18 2.43 17.79
N ILE A 215 -26.53 3.52 18.21
CA ILE A 215 -25.88 4.46 17.29
C ILE A 215 -24.51 3.89 16.91
N THR A 216 -24.38 3.50 15.66
CA THR A 216 -23.14 2.92 15.12
C THR A 216 -22.37 3.93 14.28
N PHE A 217 -21.06 3.75 14.20
CA PHE A 217 -20.18 4.54 13.36
C PHE A 217 -19.81 3.72 12.11
N ARG A 218 -20.54 3.92 11.01
CA ARG A 218 -20.43 3.13 9.77
C ARG A 218 -20.54 1.62 10.02
N GLY A 219 -21.53 1.20 10.81
CA GLY A 219 -21.79 -0.20 11.13
C GLY A 219 -20.98 -0.77 12.30
N TYR A 220 -20.09 0.02 12.91
CA TYR A 220 -19.31 -0.42 14.07
C TYR A 220 -19.85 0.18 15.36
N TYR A 221 -19.94 -0.64 16.42
CA TYR A 221 -20.22 -0.17 17.77
C TYR A 221 -19.11 0.76 18.28
N SER A 222 -19.49 1.74 19.08
CA SER A 222 -18.56 2.71 19.66
C SER A 222 -17.60 2.05 20.63
N THR A 223 -16.33 2.29 20.42
CA THR A 223 -15.26 1.94 21.37
C THR A 223 -14.48 3.20 21.75
N VAL A 224 -13.78 3.16 22.88
CA VAL A 224 -12.91 4.27 23.31
C VAL A 224 -11.90 4.63 22.21
N ALA A 225 -11.35 3.63 21.52
CA ALA A 225 -10.37 3.83 20.44
C ALA A 225 -10.98 4.57 19.24
N ILE A 226 -12.18 4.17 18.80
CA ILE A 226 -12.90 4.83 17.69
C ILE A 226 -13.21 6.29 18.06
N LEU A 227 -13.77 6.52 19.25
CA LEU A 227 -14.11 7.87 19.68
C LEU A 227 -12.88 8.73 19.91
N SER A 228 -11.78 8.15 20.42
CA SER A 228 -10.50 8.85 20.54
C SER A 228 -9.95 9.31 19.20
N ASN A 229 -10.06 8.50 18.15
CA ASN A 229 -9.64 8.91 16.81
C ASN A 229 -10.47 10.10 16.28
N TYR A 230 -11.77 10.13 16.57
CA TYR A 230 -12.61 11.24 16.13
C TYR A 230 -12.37 12.50 16.94
N ILE A 231 -12.32 12.41 18.27
CA ILE A 231 -12.18 13.59 19.13
C ILE A 231 -10.85 14.33 18.91
N HIS A 232 -9.78 13.60 18.50
CA HIS A 232 -8.47 14.21 18.19
C HIS A 232 -8.32 14.62 16.72
N SER A 233 -9.34 14.44 15.89
CA SER A 233 -9.24 14.73 14.47
C SER A 233 -9.49 16.21 14.16
N ASP A 234 -8.46 16.91 13.72
CA ASP A 234 -8.50 18.35 13.41
C ASP A 234 -9.51 18.72 12.31
N ILE A 235 -9.96 17.77 11.52
CA ILE A 235 -10.94 18.04 10.46
C ILE A 235 -12.23 18.62 11.01
N TYR A 236 -12.63 18.23 12.21
CA TYR A 236 -13.87 18.71 12.82
C TYR A 236 -13.81 20.16 13.28
N ARG A 237 -12.61 20.68 13.58
CA ARG A 237 -12.39 22.13 13.79
C ARG A 237 -12.03 22.89 12.51
N GLY A 238 -12.19 22.23 11.35
CA GLY A 238 -12.00 22.83 10.03
C GLY A 238 -10.58 22.79 9.49
N ILE A 239 -9.68 21.99 10.04
CA ILE A 239 -8.30 21.84 9.55
C ILE A 239 -8.12 20.46 8.95
N ARG A 240 -7.91 20.38 7.63
CA ARG A 240 -7.51 19.13 6.95
C ARG A 240 -6.01 19.10 6.75
N ARG A 241 -5.39 18.00 7.15
CA ARG A 241 -3.97 17.76 6.97
C ARG A 241 -3.72 16.63 6.00
N ARG A 242 -2.72 16.81 5.15
CA ARG A 242 -2.20 15.76 4.29
C ARG A 242 -0.69 15.69 4.44
N THR A 243 -0.21 14.57 4.96
CA THR A 243 1.23 14.31 5.10
C THR A 243 1.70 13.46 3.93
N GLN A 244 2.71 13.93 3.23
CA GLN A 244 3.38 13.23 2.14
C GLN A 244 4.72 12.71 2.61
N ARG A 245 5.02 11.45 2.26
CA ARG A 245 6.34 10.83 2.45
C ARG A 245 6.86 10.38 1.10
N LEU A 246 8.02 10.86 0.70
CA LEU A 246 8.74 10.48 -0.51
C LEU A 246 10.03 9.76 -0.11
N GLY A 247 10.03 8.42 -0.18
CA GLY A 247 11.21 7.64 0.13
C GLY A 247 11.75 7.92 1.53
N ARG A 248 13.01 8.36 1.59
CA ARG A 248 13.73 8.73 2.84
C ARG A 248 13.65 10.21 3.19
N GLU A 249 12.95 11.02 2.38
CA GLU A 249 12.79 12.45 2.65
C GLU A 249 11.93 12.68 3.90
N GLU A 250 12.18 13.80 4.57
CA GLU A 250 11.37 14.23 5.72
C GLU A 250 9.90 14.40 5.31
N PRO A 251 8.96 13.95 6.15
CA PRO A 251 7.55 14.05 5.83
C PRO A 251 7.11 15.51 5.76
N TYR A 252 6.52 15.88 4.65
CA TYR A 252 5.96 17.21 4.42
C TYR A 252 4.45 17.19 4.61
N THR A 253 3.94 18.10 5.47
CA THR A 253 2.51 18.19 5.79
C THR A 253 1.93 19.50 5.28
N ILE A 254 0.83 19.39 4.54
CA ILE A 254 0.02 20.53 4.09
C ILE A 254 -1.25 20.58 4.90
N GLU A 255 -1.63 21.80 5.25
CA GLU A 255 -2.90 22.10 5.91
C GLU A 255 -3.78 22.95 4.99
N VAL A 256 -5.06 22.63 4.95
CA VAL A 256 -6.09 23.44 4.29
C VAL A 256 -7.27 23.63 5.23
N ARG A 257 -7.95 24.75 5.09
CA ARG A 257 -9.13 25.08 5.90
C ARG A 257 -10.40 24.69 5.17
N ILE A 258 -11.34 24.10 5.93
CA ILE A 258 -12.72 23.83 5.50
C ILE A 258 -13.68 24.38 6.54
N LYS A 259 -14.97 24.33 6.26
CA LYS A 259 -15.99 24.74 7.23
C LYS A 259 -15.93 23.84 8.48
N PRO A 260 -15.76 24.40 9.68
CA PRO A 260 -15.72 23.61 10.90
C PRO A 260 -17.10 23.02 11.23
N ILE A 261 -17.11 21.77 11.73
CA ILE A 261 -18.31 21.12 12.31
C ILE A 261 -18.44 21.51 13.79
N ILE A 262 -17.31 21.66 14.47
CA ILE A 262 -17.20 22.00 15.89
C ILE A 262 -16.42 23.32 16.01
N SER A 263 -16.82 24.19 16.94
CA SER A 263 -16.07 25.42 17.23
C SER A 263 -14.67 25.12 17.76
N GLU A 264 -13.70 26.01 17.52
CA GLU A 264 -12.35 25.87 18.03
C GLU A 264 -12.35 25.77 19.57
N GLU A 265 -13.21 26.55 20.25
CA GLU A 265 -13.35 26.56 21.70
C GLU A 265 -13.81 25.19 22.23
N ASP A 266 -14.87 24.62 21.64
CA ASP A 266 -15.39 23.32 22.03
C ASP A 266 -14.40 22.19 21.75
N PHE A 267 -13.67 22.28 20.65
CA PHE A 267 -12.61 21.33 20.31
C PHE A 267 -11.48 21.37 21.36
N MET A 268 -10.97 22.55 21.67
CA MET A 268 -9.87 22.72 22.65
C MET A 268 -10.30 22.30 24.05
N LYS A 269 -11.53 22.65 24.48
CA LYS A 269 -12.11 22.22 25.74
C LYS A 269 -12.15 20.69 25.86
N ALA A 270 -12.60 20.01 24.79
CA ALA A 270 -12.63 18.55 24.76
C ALA A 270 -11.23 17.93 24.91
N GLN A 271 -10.21 18.51 24.24
CA GLN A 271 -8.83 18.05 24.35
C GLN A 271 -8.29 18.17 25.78
N GLU A 272 -8.56 19.29 26.43
CA GLU A 272 -8.13 19.55 27.81
C GLU A 272 -8.80 18.56 28.80
N LEU A 273 -10.10 18.38 28.68
CA LEU A 273 -10.85 17.46 29.54
C LEU A 273 -10.36 16.02 29.40
N ILE A 274 -10.09 15.56 28.18
CA ILE A 274 -9.55 14.23 27.95
C ILE A 274 -8.15 14.10 28.56
N LYS A 275 -7.27 15.08 28.36
CA LYS A 275 -5.92 15.07 28.92
C LYS A 275 -5.94 15.01 30.46
N ASN A 276 -6.87 15.72 31.09
CA ASN A 276 -7.02 15.72 32.55
C ASN A 276 -7.61 14.39 33.05
N ASN A 277 -8.55 13.78 32.34
CA ASN A 277 -9.07 12.47 32.66
C ASN A 277 -7.99 11.37 32.63
N TYR A 278 -7.04 11.43 31.70
CA TYR A 278 -5.90 10.52 31.66
C TYR A 278 -4.93 10.71 32.83
N LYS A 279 -4.70 11.95 33.28
CA LYS A 279 -3.83 12.23 34.43
C LYS A 279 -4.41 11.72 35.72
N ASN A 280 -5.74 11.75 35.87
CA ASN A 280 -6.45 11.33 37.07
C ASN A 280 -6.78 9.82 37.09
N THR A 281 -6.43 9.08 36.04
CA THR A 281 -6.53 7.62 36.11
C THR A 281 -5.39 7.10 36.96
N PRO A 282 -5.66 6.41 38.11
CA PRO A 282 -4.61 5.91 39.00
C PRO A 282 -3.73 4.94 38.20
N THR A 283 -2.54 5.38 37.79
CA THR A 283 -1.51 4.50 37.29
C THR A 283 -0.98 3.68 38.44
N GLY A 284 -1.42 2.43 38.54
CA GLY A 284 -0.66 1.43 39.29
C GLY A 284 -0.99 1.19 40.73
N LYS A 285 -2.24 1.14 41.15
CA LYS A 285 -2.60 0.15 42.15
C LYS A 285 -2.97 -1.13 41.40
N VAL A 286 -2.02 -2.05 41.32
CA VAL A 286 -2.34 -3.45 41.02
C VAL A 286 -3.41 -3.84 42.04
N ASN A 287 -4.68 -3.82 41.66
CA ASN A 287 -5.71 -4.46 42.45
C ASN A 287 -5.26 -5.91 42.54
N HIS A 288 -4.79 -6.28 43.71
CA HIS A 288 -4.58 -7.67 44.07
C HIS A 288 -5.96 -8.32 43.96
N ASN A 289 -6.26 -8.82 42.77
CA ASN A 289 -7.44 -9.65 42.61
C ASN A 289 -7.15 -10.94 43.36
N PRO A 290 -7.79 -11.16 44.54
CA PRO A 290 -7.53 -12.32 45.35
C PRO A 290 -7.84 -13.64 44.65
N LEU A 291 -8.54 -13.56 43.49
CA LEU A 291 -8.89 -14.70 42.66
C LEU A 291 -7.93 -14.89 41.45
N LYS A 292 -6.88 -14.06 41.33
CA LYS A 292 -5.88 -14.18 40.26
C LYS A 292 -5.10 -15.49 40.44
N GLY A 293 -5.31 -16.44 39.55
CA GLY A 293 -4.70 -17.77 39.54
C GLY A 293 -5.61 -18.88 40.10
N ILE A 294 -6.73 -18.53 40.75
CA ILE A 294 -7.70 -19.49 41.32
C ILE A 294 -8.82 -19.78 40.29
N ILE A 295 -9.33 -18.73 39.61
CA ILE A 295 -10.34 -18.90 38.54
C ILE A 295 -9.63 -19.10 37.21
N ARG A 296 -9.78 -20.30 36.62
CA ARG A 296 -9.33 -20.61 35.26
C ARG A 296 -10.54 -20.90 34.39
N CYS A 297 -10.75 -20.08 33.37
CA CYS A 297 -11.73 -20.40 32.33
C CYS A 297 -11.25 -21.62 31.54
N ARG A 298 -12.15 -22.57 31.26
CA ARG A 298 -11.85 -23.80 30.51
C ARG A 298 -11.22 -23.52 29.12
N TRP A 299 -11.51 -22.38 28.55
CA TRP A 299 -10.93 -21.89 27.28
C TRP A 299 -9.45 -21.44 27.40
N GLN A 300 -9.05 -20.86 28.51
CA GLN A 300 -7.65 -20.40 28.71
C GLN A 300 -6.69 -21.58 28.91
N VAL A 301 -7.15 -22.69 29.44
CA VAL A 301 -6.28 -23.88 29.64
C VAL A 301 -5.86 -24.50 28.29
N HIS A 302 -6.71 -24.43 27.26
CA HIS A 302 -6.37 -24.94 25.94
C HIS A 302 -5.32 -24.06 25.22
N HIS A 303 -5.42 -22.74 25.34
CA HIS A 303 -4.46 -21.80 24.72
C HIS A 303 -3.11 -21.78 25.45
N ALA A 304 -3.11 -21.91 26.78
CA ALA A 304 -1.86 -21.95 27.55
C ALA A 304 -1.02 -23.20 27.23
N ARG A 305 -1.65 -24.34 27.00
CA ARG A 305 -0.92 -25.57 26.59
C ARG A 305 -0.28 -25.46 25.19
N GLN A 306 -0.92 -24.75 24.27
CA GLN A 306 -0.33 -24.52 22.93
C GLN A 306 0.83 -23.51 22.96
N LEU A 307 0.80 -22.52 23.86
CA LEU A 307 1.88 -21.54 24.02
C LEU A 307 3.11 -22.15 24.71
N VAL A 308 2.92 -23.02 25.71
CA VAL A 308 4.02 -23.72 26.37
C VAL A 308 4.70 -24.69 25.42
N HIS A 309 3.95 -25.40 24.57
CA HIS A 309 4.52 -26.28 23.56
C HIS A 309 5.31 -25.53 22.47
N LYS A 310 4.88 -24.31 22.11
CA LYS A 310 5.62 -23.46 21.16
C LYS A 310 6.88 -22.84 21.75
N LEU A 311 6.94 -22.64 23.07
CA LEU A 311 8.13 -22.12 23.74
C LEU A 311 9.17 -23.21 24.02
N GLN A 312 8.78 -24.44 24.27
CA GLN A 312 9.71 -25.56 24.42
C GLN A 312 10.36 -26.02 23.12
N VAL A 313 9.71 -25.84 21.97
CA VAL A 313 10.29 -26.14 20.64
C VAL A 313 11.28 -25.05 20.13
N ARG A 314 11.35 -23.89 20.81
CA ARG A 314 12.33 -22.83 20.48
C ARG A 314 13.56 -22.79 21.41
N ALA A 315 13.63 -23.65 22.41
CA ALA A 315 14.73 -23.73 23.38
C ALA A 315 15.50 -25.06 23.30
N GLY A 316 15.30 -25.85 22.23
CA GLY A 316 16.06 -27.05 21.93
C GLY A 316 16.87 -26.92 20.65
#